data_fa1fc973d976d78152158acdb91d984d
#
_entry.id   fa1fc973d976d78152158acdb91d984d
#
_cell.length_a   1.000
_cell.length_b   1.000
_cell.length_c   1.000
_cell.angle_alpha   90.00
_cell.angle_beta   90.00
_cell.angle_gamma   90.00
#
_symmetry.space_group_name_H-M   'P 1'
#
loop_
_entity.id
_entity.type
_entity.pdbx_description
1 polymer ?
#
loop_
_entity_poly.entity_id
_entity_poly.type
_entity_poly.pdbx_seq_one_letter_code
_entity_poly.pdbx_strand_id
1 'polypeptide(L)' 'MQPITSPMKSSELHRLILRNGWRHIRTAGSHYIYEKEGRTYPVPFHGTNEVGKGLEKKIKKEMKLK' A
#
# COMPACT_ATOMS: atom_id res chain seq x y z
N MET A 1 18.19 -10.68 13.49
CA MET A 1 17.86 -10.77 12.90
C MET A 1 17.00 -10.83 12.25
N GLN A 2 16.57 -10.91 11.82
CA GLN A 2 15.82 -11.19 11.19
C GLN A 2 15.46 -11.32 10.31
N PRO A 3 15.36 -11.53 10.07
CA PRO A 3 15.01 -11.68 9.04
C PRO A 3 14.13 -11.92 8.40
N ILE A 4 13.59 -12.04 8.43
CA ILE A 4 12.88 -12.51 7.74
C ILE A 4 12.13 -12.04 6.88
N THR A 5 11.80 -12.43 6.27
CA THR A 5 11.28 -12.06 5.11
C THR A 5 9.93 -12.52 4.90
N SER A 6 9.08 -12.31 5.83
CA SER A 6 7.68 -12.53 5.59
C SER A 6 7.18 -11.50 4.62
N PRO A 7 6.33 -11.88 3.66
CA PRO A 7 5.70 -10.92 2.79
C PRO A 7 4.85 -9.97 3.62
N MET A 8 4.76 -8.73 3.16
CA MET A 8 3.95 -7.74 3.82
C MET A 8 2.47 -8.05 3.62
N LYS A 9 1.68 -7.89 4.66
CA LYS A 9 0.24 -8.04 4.54
C LYS A 9 -0.36 -6.77 3.94
N SER A 10 -1.51 -6.95 3.25
CA SER A 10 -2.17 -5.82 2.63
C SER A 10 -2.51 -4.73 3.64
N SER A 11 -3.01 -5.10 4.82
CA SER A 11 -3.33 -4.12 5.85
C SER A 11 -2.09 -3.36 6.32
N GLU A 12 -0.95 -4.02 6.36
CA GLU A 12 0.29 -3.37 6.75
C GLU A 12 0.75 -2.37 5.69
N LEU A 13 0.61 -2.75 4.42
CA LEU A 13 0.96 -1.86 3.33
C LEU A 13 0.08 -0.61 3.36
N HIS A 14 -1.22 -0.77 3.56
CA HIS A 14 -2.12 0.37 3.61
C HIS A 14 -1.80 1.28 4.80
N ARG A 15 -1.42 0.70 5.93
CA ARG A 15 -1.00 1.51 7.08
C ARG A 15 0.25 2.31 6.78
N LEU A 16 1.19 1.70 6.06
CA LEU A 16 2.40 2.38 5.66
C LEU A 16 2.10 3.54 4.71
N ILE A 17 1.15 3.34 3.80
CA ILE A 17 0.73 4.38 2.88
C ILE A 17 0.19 5.60 3.64
N LEU A 18 -0.68 5.36 4.63
CA LEU A 18 -1.22 6.44 5.45
C LEU A 18 -0.11 7.16 6.22
N ARG A 19 0.87 6.41 6.71
CA ARG A 19 1.98 6.99 7.44
C ARG A 19 2.82 7.92 6.59
N ASN A 20 2.82 7.71 5.29
CA ASN A 20 3.59 8.53 4.36
C ASN A 20 2.82 9.75 3.86
N GLY A 21 1.66 10.01 4.45
CA GLY A 21 0.92 11.22 4.15
C GLY A 21 -0.12 11.07 3.06
N TRP A 22 -0.33 9.88 2.57
CA TRP A 22 -1.42 9.63 1.62
C TRP A 22 -2.74 9.54 2.36
N ARG A 23 -3.82 9.92 1.69
CA ARG A 23 -5.16 9.88 2.26
C ARG A 23 -6.04 8.94 1.45
N HIS A 24 -6.81 8.12 2.14
CA HIS A 24 -7.79 7.26 1.50
C HIS A 24 -9.02 8.10 1.19
N ILE A 25 -9.27 8.40 -0.07
CA ILE A 25 -10.35 9.30 -0.45
C ILE A 25 -11.60 8.57 -0.92
N ARG A 26 -11.47 7.35 -1.39
CA ARG A 26 -12.64 6.55 -1.74
C ARG A 26 -12.21 5.12 -2.02
N THR A 27 -13.20 4.24 -2.12
CA THR A 27 -12.99 2.85 -2.45
C THR A 27 -13.73 2.52 -3.73
N ALA A 28 -13.03 1.89 -4.67
CA ALA A 28 -13.63 1.46 -5.94
C ALA A 28 -13.43 -0.04 -6.04
N GLY A 29 -14.50 -0.81 -5.80
CA GLY A 29 -14.40 -2.25 -5.75
C GLY A 29 -13.47 -2.67 -4.62
N SER A 30 -12.44 -3.45 -4.95
CA SER A 30 -11.46 -3.87 -3.96
C SER A 30 -10.23 -2.97 -3.95
N HIS A 31 -10.30 -1.81 -4.60
CA HIS A 31 -9.19 -0.88 -4.65
C HIS A 31 -9.47 0.34 -3.78
N TYR A 32 -8.52 0.67 -2.93
CA TYR A 32 -8.54 1.92 -2.16
C TYR A 32 -7.84 2.98 -2.99
N ILE A 33 -8.51 4.11 -3.21
CA ILE A 33 -7.91 5.22 -3.94
C ILE A 33 -7.29 6.16 -2.93
N TYR A 34 -6.00 6.35 -3.04
CA TYR A 34 -5.25 7.25 -2.16
C TYR A 34 -4.86 8.51 -2.91
N GLU A 35 -4.74 9.59 -2.19
CA GLU A 35 -4.36 10.88 -2.77
C GLU A 35 -3.28 11.53 -1.94
N LYS A 36 -2.32 12.16 -2.61
CA LYS A 36 -1.30 12.96 -1.96
C LYS A 36 -0.85 14.04 -2.93
N GLU A 37 -0.96 15.29 -2.51
CA GLU A 37 -0.49 16.45 -3.30
C GLU A 37 -1.04 16.44 -4.71
N GLY A 38 -2.32 16.17 -4.85
CA GLY A 38 -2.98 16.17 -6.15
C GLY A 38 -2.79 14.92 -6.97
N ARG A 39 -2.04 13.95 -6.48
CA ARG A 39 -1.86 12.68 -7.18
C ARG A 39 -2.76 11.63 -6.57
N THR A 40 -3.30 10.76 -7.42
CA THR A 40 -4.08 9.63 -6.92
C THR A 40 -3.43 8.33 -7.34
N TYR A 41 -3.61 7.31 -6.53
CA TYR A 41 -3.06 6.00 -6.81
C TYR A 41 -4.00 4.91 -6.28
N PRO A 42 -4.40 3.96 -7.13
CA PRO A 42 -5.25 2.85 -6.68
C PRO A 42 -4.40 1.74 -6.09
N VAL A 43 -4.78 1.26 -4.91
CA VAL A 43 -4.05 0.19 -4.24
C VAL A 43 -5.05 -0.90 -3.88
N PRO A 44 -4.82 -2.14 -4.33
CA PRO A 44 -5.75 -3.22 -3.98
C PRO A 44 -5.71 -3.50 -2.48
N PHE A 45 -6.87 -3.78 -1.92
CA PHE A 45 -6.97 -4.11 -0.50
C PHE A 45 -7.46 -5.53 -0.35
N HIS A 46 -6.66 -6.36 0.28
CA HIS A 46 -6.97 -7.76 0.51
C HIS A 46 -6.95 -8.14 1.99
N GLY A 47 -7.21 -7.17 2.85
CA GLY A 47 -7.29 -7.42 4.29
C GLY A 47 -5.97 -7.89 4.85
N THR A 48 -5.97 -9.08 5.47
CA THR A 48 -4.76 -9.62 6.07
C THR A 48 -4.00 -10.53 5.11
N ASN A 49 -4.46 -10.67 3.87
CA ASN A 49 -3.74 -11.45 2.88
C ASN A 49 -2.43 -10.76 2.50
N GLU A 50 -1.48 -11.56 2.07
CA GLU A 50 -0.16 -11.05 1.73
C GLU A 50 -0.16 -10.38 0.37
N VAL A 51 0.66 -9.34 0.26
CA VAL A 51 0.87 -8.65 -1.01
C VAL A 51 2.07 -9.31 -1.68
N GLY A 52 1.97 -9.60 -2.98
CA GLY A 52 3.11 -10.16 -3.70
C GLY A 52 4.28 -9.20 -3.67
N LYS A 53 5.50 -9.74 -3.61
CA LYS A 53 6.69 -8.90 -3.51
C LYS A 53 6.84 -7.92 -4.66
N GLY A 54 6.49 -8.36 -5.87
CA GLY A 54 6.58 -7.46 -7.02
C GLY A 54 5.64 -6.28 -6.89
N LEU A 55 4.41 -6.53 -6.47
CA LEU A 55 3.43 -5.47 -6.28
C LEU A 55 3.85 -4.55 -5.14
N GLU A 56 4.35 -5.13 -4.05
CA GLU A 56 4.81 -4.35 -2.92
C GLU A 56 5.92 -3.40 -3.32
N LYS A 57 6.90 -3.90 -4.05
CA LYS A 57 8.01 -3.07 -4.50
C LYS A 57 7.54 -1.97 -5.44
N LYS A 58 6.64 -2.31 -6.35
CA LYS A 58 6.13 -1.34 -7.30
C LYS A 58 5.40 -0.21 -6.59
N ILE A 59 4.53 -0.57 -5.64
CA ILE A 59 3.77 0.43 -4.91
C ILE A 59 4.69 1.31 -4.08
N LYS A 60 5.63 0.70 -3.37
CA LYS A 60 6.57 1.47 -2.56
C LYS A 60 7.36 2.46 -3.40
N LYS A 61 7.76 2.04 -4.58
CA LYS A 61 8.53 2.89 -5.48
C LYS A 61 7.67 4.01 -6.04
N GLU A 62 6.49 3.69 -6.55
CA GLU A 62 5.66 4.68 -7.23
C GLU A 62 5.03 5.67 -6.27
N MET A 63 4.68 5.23 -5.08
CA MET A 63 4.14 6.10 -4.05
C MET A 63 5.22 6.69 -3.16
N LYS A 64 6.48 6.35 -3.40
CA LYS A 64 7.64 6.85 -2.64
C LYS A 64 7.48 6.63 -1.14
N LEU A 65 7.09 5.41 -0.78
CA LEU A 65 6.90 5.07 0.62
C LEU A 65 8.25 4.88 1.32
N LYS A 66 8.29 5.31 2.57
CA LYS A 66 9.51 5.20 3.39
C LYS A 66 9.31 4.34 4.61
#